data_9fbc4c194a4cf6e104570afffe9167b7
#
_entry.id   9fbc4c194a4cf6e104570afffe9167b7
#
_cell.length_a   1.000
_cell.length_b   1.000
_cell.length_c   1.000
_cell.angle_alpha   90.00
_cell.angle_beta   90.00
_cell.angle_gamma   90.00
#
_symmetry.space_group_name_H-M   'P 1'
#
loop_
_entity.id
_entity.type
_entity.pdbx_description
1 polymer ?
#
loop_
_entity_poly.entity_id
_entity_poly.type
_entity_poly.pdbx_seq_one_letter_code
_entity_poly.pdbx_strand_id
1 'polypeptide(L)'
;MYGLINNSLKDMIQKQFGEEKWQEVLAASGVPEDSFLSMRRYDDDITYSLAGAASEVLGAPVDACLEMFGQHWVLETASKSYGMLLDAAGRDMIGFLRNMNGLHDRITSTFLDYVPPEFHVEEDGANFNIHYVSQRQGLNPFVVGLLKGLGTRFGTEVLILDQTEVTVEKGTHTIFKVALTPA
;
A
#
# COMPACT_ATOMS: atom_id res chain seq x y z
N MET A 1 -11.11 5.59 -3.04
CA MET A 1 -10.45 5.03 -1.83
C MET A 1 -11.08 5.61 -0.57
N TYR A 2 -10.76 5.08 0.62
CA TYR A 2 -11.22 5.70 1.88
C TYR A 2 -10.28 6.84 2.29
N GLY A 3 -10.82 7.86 2.96
CA GLY A 3 -10.03 8.99 3.44
C GLY A 3 -8.89 8.62 4.39
N LEU A 4 -8.96 7.43 5.01
CA LEU A 4 -7.85 6.86 5.77
C LEU A 4 -6.56 6.72 4.93
N ILE A 5 -6.69 6.38 3.64
CA ILE A 5 -5.56 6.30 2.69
C ILE A 5 -4.96 7.68 2.47
N ASN A 6 -5.82 8.69 2.22
CA ASN A 6 -5.37 10.07 2.01
C ASN A 6 -4.71 10.64 3.28
N ASN A 7 -5.28 10.35 4.45
CA ASN A 7 -4.67 10.72 5.74
C ASN A 7 -3.30 10.08 5.96
N SER A 8 -3.12 8.84 5.56
CA SER A 8 -1.84 8.15 5.67
C SER A 8 -0.78 8.76 4.77
N LEU A 9 -1.15 9.15 3.54
CA LEU A 9 -0.24 9.85 2.63
C LEU A 9 0.14 11.23 3.22
N LYS A 10 -0.83 11.97 3.75
CA LYS A 10 -0.59 13.21 4.49
C LYS A 10 0.39 13.00 5.65
N ASP A 11 0.13 12.03 6.52
CA ASP A 11 0.97 11.73 7.70
C ASP A 11 2.41 11.37 7.27
N MET A 12 2.57 10.61 6.18
CA MET A 12 3.88 10.29 5.64
C MET A 12 4.63 11.57 5.22
N ILE A 13 3.99 12.44 4.43
CA ILE A 13 4.64 13.65 3.93
C ILE A 13 4.98 14.58 5.09
N GLN A 14 4.06 14.79 6.04
CA GLN A 14 4.30 15.63 7.21
C GLN A 14 5.45 15.11 8.07
N LYS A 15 5.54 13.81 8.30
CA LYS A 15 6.60 13.22 9.13
C LYS A 15 7.98 13.23 8.49
N GLN A 16 8.04 13.00 7.18
CA GLN A 16 9.32 12.86 6.47
C GLN A 16 9.84 14.17 5.90
N PHE A 17 8.95 15.08 5.51
CA PHE A 17 9.30 16.30 4.77
C PHE A 17 8.79 17.59 5.43
N GLY A 18 7.96 17.47 6.46
CA GLY A 18 7.42 18.60 7.21
C GLY A 18 6.07 19.12 6.71
N GLU A 19 5.44 19.94 7.55
CA GLU A 19 4.12 20.52 7.29
C GLU A 19 4.10 21.41 6.05
N GLU A 20 5.15 22.20 5.80
CA GLU A 20 5.23 23.09 4.65
C GLU A 20 5.14 22.30 3.34
N LYS A 21 5.86 21.16 3.24
CA LYS A 21 5.80 20.30 2.06
C LYS A 21 4.42 19.67 1.87
N TRP A 22 3.75 19.33 2.96
CA TRP A 22 2.37 18.87 2.85
C TRP A 22 1.45 19.96 2.27
N GLN A 23 1.57 21.21 2.72
CA GLN A 23 0.76 22.32 2.21
C GLN A 23 1.03 22.58 0.71
N GLU A 24 2.29 22.48 0.28
CA GLU A 24 2.64 22.57 -1.14
C GLU A 24 1.97 21.44 -1.96
N VAL A 25 2.01 20.19 -1.46
CA VAL A 25 1.37 19.03 -2.11
C VAL A 25 -0.14 19.21 -2.18
N LEU A 26 -0.77 19.62 -1.09
CA LEU A 26 -2.22 19.85 -1.06
C LEU A 26 -2.63 20.92 -2.07
N ALA A 27 -1.91 22.04 -2.11
CA ALA A 27 -2.17 23.12 -3.07
C ALA A 27 -1.98 22.67 -4.52
N ALA A 28 -0.91 21.91 -4.81
CA ALA A 28 -0.61 21.40 -6.15
C ALA A 28 -1.62 20.35 -6.62
N SER A 29 -2.14 19.52 -5.70
CA SER A 29 -3.09 18.46 -6.02
C SER A 29 -4.48 18.97 -6.39
N GLY A 30 -4.87 20.17 -5.95
CA GLY A 30 -6.22 20.71 -6.07
C GLY A 30 -7.28 19.93 -5.27
N VAL A 31 -6.86 19.05 -4.36
CA VAL A 31 -7.75 18.23 -3.54
C VAL A 31 -8.33 19.06 -2.39
N PRO A 32 -9.66 19.06 -2.19
CA PRO A 32 -10.27 19.77 -1.06
C PRO A 32 -9.81 19.23 0.30
N GLU A 33 -9.63 20.12 1.29
CA GLU A 33 -9.21 19.75 2.65
C GLU A 33 -10.18 18.79 3.36
N ASP A 34 -11.45 18.77 2.99
CA ASP A 34 -12.45 17.87 3.55
C ASP A 34 -12.36 16.42 3.01
N SER A 35 -11.42 16.14 2.09
CA SER A 35 -11.18 14.82 1.48
C SER A 35 -10.45 13.82 2.39
N PHE A 36 -10.35 14.10 3.69
CA PHE A 36 -9.54 13.32 4.64
C PHE A 36 -10.35 12.69 5.80
N LEU A 37 -11.68 12.63 5.69
CA LEU A 37 -12.49 11.91 6.67
C LEU A 37 -12.26 10.41 6.54
N SER A 38 -11.58 9.81 7.52
CA SER A 38 -11.02 8.45 7.46
C SER A 38 -12.03 7.38 7.02
N MET A 39 -13.26 7.45 7.55
CA MET A 39 -14.31 6.46 7.29
C MET A 39 -15.18 6.81 6.08
N ARG A 40 -14.91 7.90 5.37
CA ARG A 40 -15.63 8.30 4.16
C ARG A 40 -14.91 7.80 2.92
N ARG A 41 -15.70 7.27 1.97
CA ARG A 41 -15.20 6.92 0.64
C ARG A 41 -15.09 8.16 -0.24
N TYR A 42 -14.03 8.25 -1.01
CA TYR A 42 -13.75 9.26 -2.02
C TYR A 42 -13.40 8.60 -3.34
N ASP A 43 -13.49 9.34 -4.44
CA ASP A 43 -13.01 8.86 -5.73
C ASP A 43 -11.50 8.55 -5.67
N ASP A 44 -11.10 7.53 -6.39
CA ASP A 44 -9.70 7.08 -6.37
C ASP A 44 -8.77 8.17 -6.96
N ASP A 45 -9.28 9.01 -7.86
CA ASP A 45 -8.56 10.14 -8.47
C ASP A 45 -8.00 11.11 -7.43
N ILE A 46 -8.66 11.28 -6.28
CA ILE A 46 -8.15 12.12 -5.19
C ILE A 46 -6.80 11.61 -4.68
N THR A 47 -6.69 10.31 -4.46
CA THR A 47 -5.44 9.69 -4.00
C THR A 47 -4.37 9.74 -5.07
N TYR A 48 -4.73 9.52 -6.35
CA TYR A 48 -3.79 9.64 -7.47
C TYR A 48 -3.30 11.08 -7.66
N SER A 49 -4.18 12.08 -7.54
CA SER A 49 -3.81 13.50 -7.61
C SER A 49 -2.83 13.87 -6.49
N LEU A 50 -3.07 13.41 -5.26
CA LEU A 50 -2.16 13.61 -4.14
C LEU A 50 -0.79 12.96 -4.37
N ALA A 51 -0.76 11.73 -4.89
CA ALA A 51 0.49 11.03 -5.20
C ALA A 51 1.28 11.73 -6.34
N GLY A 52 0.59 12.18 -7.38
CA GLY A 52 1.19 12.95 -8.47
C GLY A 52 1.77 14.28 -7.99
N ALA A 53 1.00 15.04 -7.20
CA ALA A 53 1.46 16.29 -6.61
C ALA A 53 2.64 16.08 -5.65
N ALA A 54 2.64 14.98 -4.87
CA ALA A 54 3.79 14.64 -4.03
C ALA A 54 5.05 14.40 -4.87
N SER A 55 4.93 13.69 -6.00
CA SER A 55 6.03 13.48 -6.93
C SER A 55 6.61 14.81 -7.45
N GLU A 56 5.77 15.74 -7.88
CA GLU A 56 6.18 17.05 -8.39
C GLU A 56 6.85 17.88 -7.31
N VAL A 57 6.22 18.03 -6.15
CA VAL A 57 6.69 18.87 -5.04
C VAL A 57 7.97 18.34 -4.40
N LEU A 58 8.09 17.02 -4.29
CA LEU A 58 9.28 16.38 -3.72
C LEU A 58 10.41 16.19 -4.74
N GLY A 59 10.15 16.41 -6.03
CA GLY A 59 11.13 16.21 -7.10
C GLY A 59 11.58 14.74 -7.22
N ALA A 60 10.70 13.80 -6.88
CA ALA A 60 10.98 12.37 -6.90
C ALA A 60 10.04 11.65 -7.88
N PRO A 61 10.46 10.53 -8.51
CA PRO A 61 9.57 9.74 -9.33
C PRO A 61 8.32 9.31 -8.55
N VAL A 62 7.15 9.30 -9.21
CA VAL A 62 5.89 8.89 -8.57
C VAL A 62 5.97 7.49 -7.98
N ASP A 63 6.71 6.58 -8.65
CA ASP A 63 6.92 5.21 -8.18
C ASP A 63 7.67 5.18 -6.84
N ALA A 64 8.69 6.03 -6.67
CA ALA A 64 9.41 6.15 -5.40
C ALA A 64 8.52 6.71 -4.29
N CYS A 65 7.66 7.69 -4.59
CA CYS A 65 6.69 8.22 -3.65
C CYS A 65 5.66 7.16 -3.23
N LEU A 66 5.17 6.36 -4.19
CA LEU A 66 4.23 5.28 -3.92
C LEU A 66 4.87 4.14 -3.11
N GLU A 67 6.12 3.77 -3.40
CA GLU A 67 6.85 2.76 -2.62
C GLU A 67 7.04 3.23 -1.17
N MET A 68 7.49 4.45 -0.99
CA MET A 68 7.62 5.08 0.34
C MET A 68 6.29 5.10 1.09
N PHE A 69 5.21 5.41 0.38
CA PHE A 69 3.86 5.39 0.92
C PHE A 69 3.42 3.97 1.36
N GLY A 70 3.71 2.94 0.57
CA GLY A 70 3.41 1.55 0.93
C GLY A 70 4.12 1.11 2.21
N GLN A 71 5.39 1.45 2.37
CA GLN A 71 6.15 1.18 3.60
C GLN A 71 5.54 1.92 4.80
N HIS A 72 5.27 3.22 4.65
CA HIS A 72 4.64 4.03 5.70
C HIS A 72 3.27 3.48 6.11
N TRP A 73 2.46 3.03 5.13
CA TRP A 73 1.16 2.42 5.39
C TRP A 73 1.27 1.24 6.36
N VAL A 74 2.17 0.30 6.11
CA VAL A 74 2.35 -0.89 6.95
C VAL A 74 2.91 -0.52 8.32
N LEU A 75 4.00 0.25 8.35
CA LEU A 75 4.78 0.47 9.56
C LEU A 75 4.13 1.46 10.53
N GLU A 76 3.43 2.46 9.98
CA GLU A 76 2.84 3.53 10.77
C GLU A 76 1.30 3.39 10.85
N THR A 77 0.61 3.46 9.73
CA THR A 77 -0.85 3.58 9.73
C THR A 77 -1.53 2.28 10.14
N ALA A 78 -1.25 1.18 9.46
CA ALA A 78 -1.88 -0.10 9.72
C ALA A 78 -1.44 -0.67 11.08
N SER A 79 -0.16 -0.54 11.43
CA SER A 79 0.37 -1.01 12.72
C SER A 79 -0.23 -0.27 13.90
N LYS A 80 -0.45 1.05 13.81
CA LYS A 80 -1.08 1.83 14.88
C LYS A 80 -2.58 1.59 15.00
N SER A 81 -3.28 1.52 13.86
CA SER A 81 -4.74 1.42 13.84
C SER A 81 -5.26 -0.01 14.01
N TYR A 82 -4.50 -0.99 13.52
CA TYR A 82 -4.92 -2.40 13.41
C TYR A 82 -3.87 -3.40 13.89
N GLY A 83 -2.89 -2.99 14.70
CA GLY A 83 -1.75 -3.81 15.10
C GLY A 83 -2.13 -5.20 15.61
N MET A 84 -3.08 -5.30 16.55
CA MET A 84 -3.57 -6.59 17.06
C MET A 84 -4.20 -7.48 15.98
N LEU A 85 -4.87 -6.88 14.99
CA LEU A 85 -5.49 -7.60 13.88
C LEU A 85 -4.41 -8.13 12.93
N LEU A 86 -3.37 -7.32 12.69
CA LEU A 86 -2.22 -7.72 11.89
C LEU A 86 -1.42 -8.84 12.57
N ASP A 87 -1.21 -8.77 13.89
CA ASP A 87 -0.52 -9.81 14.67
C ASP A 87 -1.28 -11.13 14.65
N ALA A 88 -2.61 -11.07 14.67
CA ALA A 88 -3.47 -12.26 14.59
C ALA A 88 -3.50 -12.88 13.17
N ALA A 89 -3.13 -12.13 12.14
CA ALA A 89 -3.20 -12.59 10.74
C ALA A 89 -2.00 -13.46 10.33
N GLY A 90 -0.86 -13.40 11.04
CA GLY A 90 0.30 -14.22 10.73
C GLY A 90 1.46 -14.00 11.69
N ARG A 91 2.31 -15.04 11.86
CA ARG A 91 3.53 -15.00 12.67
C ARG A 91 4.78 -14.65 11.87
N ASP A 92 4.69 -14.76 10.57
CA ASP A 92 5.72 -14.43 9.60
C ASP A 92 5.07 -13.80 8.36
N MET A 93 5.88 -13.22 7.49
CA MET A 93 5.41 -12.48 6.32
C MET A 93 4.59 -13.35 5.35
N ILE A 94 5.02 -14.57 5.09
CA ILE A 94 4.34 -15.46 4.14
C ILE A 94 3.01 -15.94 4.70
N GLY A 95 2.99 -16.35 5.97
CA GLY A 95 1.76 -16.70 6.68
C GLY A 95 0.76 -15.55 6.72
N PHE A 96 1.25 -14.32 6.96
CA PHE A 96 0.44 -13.11 6.91
C PHE A 96 -0.16 -12.88 5.52
N LEU A 97 0.65 -12.95 4.45
CA LEU A 97 0.16 -12.76 3.08
C LEU A 97 -0.85 -13.82 2.64
N ARG A 98 -0.66 -15.08 3.05
CA ARG A 98 -1.64 -16.17 2.81
C ARG A 98 -2.99 -15.92 3.49
N ASN A 99 -2.98 -15.22 4.63
CA ASN A 99 -4.18 -14.87 5.38
C ASN A 99 -4.76 -13.49 5.02
N MET A 100 -4.12 -12.75 4.11
CA MET A 100 -4.50 -11.36 3.77
C MET A 100 -5.94 -11.26 3.26
N ASN A 101 -6.38 -12.18 2.42
CA ASN A 101 -7.74 -12.16 1.89
C ASN A 101 -8.78 -12.32 3.01
N GLY A 102 -8.54 -13.24 3.97
CA GLY A 102 -9.39 -13.38 5.15
C GLY A 102 -9.37 -12.16 6.08
N LEU A 103 -8.26 -11.43 6.14
CA LEU A 103 -8.18 -10.14 6.83
C LEU A 103 -9.03 -9.08 6.12
N HIS A 104 -8.93 -9.00 4.80
CA HIS A 104 -9.74 -8.11 3.98
C HIS A 104 -11.24 -8.40 4.10
N ASP A 105 -11.65 -9.66 4.14
CA ASP A 105 -13.06 -10.05 4.35
C ASP A 105 -13.62 -9.54 5.68
N ARG A 106 -12.81 -9.54 6.74
CA ARG A 106 -13.21 -8.97 8.03
C ARG A 106 -13.35 -7.45 7.98
N ILE A 107 -12.48 -6.78 7.23
CA ILE A 107 -12.53 -5.32 7.05
C ILE A 107 -13.76 -4.96 6.21
N THR A 108 -14.08 -5.70 5.15
CA THR A 108 -15.24 -5.41 4.28
C THR A 108 -16.56 -5.54 5.02
N SER A 109 -16.64 -6.32 6.08
CA SER A 109 -17.84 -6.38 6.93
C SER A 109 -18.16 -5.05 7.63
N THR A 110 -17.15 -4.19 7.80
CA THR A 110 -17.28 -2.85 8.40
C THR A 110 -17.35 -1.75 7.34
N PHE A 111 -16.67 -1.95 6.21
CA PHE A 111 -16.56 -0.98 5.11
C PHE A 111 -17.28 -1.54 3.88
N LEU A 112 -18.59 -1.39 3.81
CA LEU A 112 -19.49 -2.04 2.84
C LEU A 112 -19.16 -1.80 1.37
N ASP A 113 -18.53 -0.65 1.05
CA ASP A 113 -18.15 -0.29 -0.34
C ASP A 113 -16.65 -0.49 -0.60
N TYR A 114 -15.94 -1.16 0.31
CA TYR A 114 -14.52 -1.44 0.14
C TYR A 114 -14.33 -2.65 -0.77
N VAL A 115 -13.59 -2.45 -1.85
CA VAL A 115 -13.15 -3.52 -2.74
C VAL A 115 -11.64 -3.69 -2.53
N PRO A 116 -11.24 -4.67 -1.71
CA PRO A 116 -9.83 -4.94 -1.46
C PRO A 116 -9.16 -5.57 -2.68
N PRO A 117 -7.83 -5.50 -2.77
CA PRO A 117 -7.07 -6.38 -3.64
C PRO A 117 -7.04 -7.79 -3.07
N GLU A 118 -6.76 -8.75 -3.94
CA GLU A 118 -6.49 -10.14 -3.56
C GLU A 118 -5.01 -10.42 -3.63
N PHE A 119 -4.53 -11.26 -2.69
CA PHE A 119 -3.16 -11.73 -2.65
C PHE A 119 -3.14 -13.26 -2.63
N HIS A 120 -2.31 -13.86 -3.49
CA HIS A 120 -2.04 -15.30 -3.47
C HIS A 120 -0.53 -15.51 -3.46
N VAL A 121 -0.07 -16.50 -2.70
CA VAL A 121 1.35 -16.79 -2.54
C VAL A 121 1.64 -18.21 -3.02
N GLU A 122 2.55 -18.32 -3.98
CA GLU A 122 3.07 -19.58 -4.49
C GLU A 122 4.55 -19.72 -4.14
N GLU A 123 4.98 -20.93 -3.78
CA GLU A 123 6.39 -21.23 -3.57
C GLU A 123 7.08 -21.48 -4.91
N ASP A 124 8.26 -20.90 -5.09
CA ASP A 124 9.10 -21.06 -6.29
C ASP A 124 10.55 -21.35 -5.86
N GLY A 125 10.78 -22.58 -5.47
CA GLY A 125 12.06 -23.03 -4.92
C GLY A 125 12.39 -22.35 -3.58
N ALA A 126 13.42 -21.53 -3.56
CA ALA A 126 13.80 -20.72 -2.39
C ALA A 126 13.10 -19.35 -2.36
N ASN A 127 12.31 -19.03 -3.38
CA ASN A 127 11.63 -17.75 -3.56
C ASN A 127 10.11 -17.91 -3.47
N PHE A 128 9.40 -16.80 -3.60
CA PHE A 128 7.94 -16.77 -3.60
C PHE A 128 7.45 -15.92 -4.77
N ASN A 129 6.37 -16.36 -5.41
CA ASN A 129 5.59 -15.59 -6.35
C ASN A 129 4.36 -15.05 -5.60
N ILE A 130 4.28 -13.73 -5.47
CA ILE A 130 3.17 -13.05 -4.81
C ILE A 130 2.30 -12.44 -5.89
N HIS A 131 1.12 -13.02 -6.09
CA HIS A 131 0.12 -12.52 -7.01
C HIS A 131 -0.67 -11.40 -6.34
N TYR A 132 -0.74 -10.27 -6.99
CA TYR A 132 -1.55 -9.13 -6.63
C TYR A 132 -2.60 -8.90 -7.70
N VAL A 133 -3.87 -9.00 -7.32
CA VAL A 133 -5.02 -8.78 -8.22
C VAL A 133 -5.85 -7.63 -7.68
N SER A 134 -6.10 -6.61 -8.50
CA SER A 134 -6.80 -5.40 -8.10
C SER A 134 -7.63 -4.82 -9.24
N GLN A 135 -8.72 -4.13 -8.91
CA GLN A 135 -9.46 -3.30 -9.86
C GLN A 135 -8.73 -1.99 -10.19
N ARG A 136 -7.73 -1.60 -9.38
CA ARG A 136 -6.95 -0.38 -9.52
C ARG A 136 -5.70 -0.64 -10.34
N GLN A 137 -5.29 0.36 -11.10
CA GLN A 137 -4.06 0.34 -11.90
C GLN A 137 -3.02 1.30 -11.32
N GLY A 138 -1.74 1.11 -11.71
CA GLY A 138 -0.65 2.02 -11.33
C GLY A 138 -0.21 1.95 -9.87
N LEU A 139 -0.67 0.95 -9.09
CA LEU A 139 -0.32 0.80 -7.67
C LEU A 139 0.78 -0.25 -7.42
N ASN A 140 1.41 -0.79 -8.46
CA ASN A 140 2.50 -1.76 -8.28
C ASN A 140 3.65 -1.24 -7.39
N PRO A 141 4.12 0.02 -7.53
CA PRO A 141 5.14 0.55 -6.64
C PRO A 141 4.68 0.65 -5.18
N PHE A 142 3.40 0.98 -4.96
CA PHE A 142 2.82 0.97 -3.61
C PHE A 142 2.84 -0.46 -3.02
N VAL A 143 2.52 -1.48 -3.81
CA VAL A 143 2.59 -2.89 -3.39
C VAL A 143 4.03 -3.30 -3.06
N VAL A 144 5.01 -2.88 -3.85
CA VAL A 144 6.45 -3.07 -3.51
C VAL A 144 6.75 -2.48 -2.13
N GLY A 145 6.27 -1.28 -1.86
CA GLY A 145 6.38 -0.64 -0.55
C GLY A 145 5.70 -1.44 0.57
N LEU A 146 4.49 -1.95 0.33
CA LEU A 146 3.79 -2.82 1.29
C LEU A 146 4.60 -4.07 1.61
N LEU A 147 5.15 -4.75 0.59
CA LEU A 147 5.96 -5.95 0.77
C LEU A 147 7.24 -5.67 1.58
N LYS A 148 7.94 -4.59 1.28
CA LYS A 148 9.13 -4.16 2.05
C LYS A 148 8.77 -3.77 3.49
N GLY A 149 7.66 -3.06 3.68
CA GLY A 149 7.15 -2.70 5.01
C GLY A 149 6.76 -3.94 5.84
N LEU A 150 6.12 -4.92 5.22
CA LEU A 150 5.83 -6.22 5.86
C LEU A 150 7.12 -6.96 6.21
N GLY A 151 8.10 -6.97 5.30
CA GLY A 151 9.42 -7.53 5.59
C GLY A 151 10.02 -6.92 6.86
N THR A 152 10.08 -5.60 6.93
CA THR A 152 10.56 -4.87 8.13
C THR A 152 9.78 -5.26 9.38
N ARG A 153 8.44 -5.33 9.30
CA ARG A 153 7.59 -5.71 10.44
C ARG A 153 7.91 -7.11 10.96
N PHE A 154 8.21 -8.05 10.06
CA PHE A 154 8.48 -9.46 10.41
C PHE A 154 9.98 -9.79 10.53
N GLY A 155 10.87 -8.79 10.55
CA GLY A 155 12.32 -8.99 10.68
C GLY A 155 12.93 -9.75 9.48
N THR A 156 12.43 -9.47 8.29
CA THR A 156 12.82 -10.12 7.04
C THR A 156 13.13 -9.06 5.99
N GLU A 157 14.24 -9.15 5.30
CA GLU A 157 14.52 -8.33 4.14
C GLU A 157 13.81 -8.91 2.91
N VAL A 158 13.16 -8.04 2.13
CA VAL A 158 12.42 -8.40 0.91
C VAL A 158 13.15 -7.86 -0.31
N LEU A 159 13.66 -8.76 -1.13
CA LEU A 159 14.25 -8.43 -2.42
C LEU A 159 13.26 -8.75 -3.54
N ILE A 160 12.84 -7.76 -4.29
CA ILE A 160 12.02 -7.94 -5.50
C ILE A 160 12.95 -8.37 -6.62
N LEU A 161 12.82 -9.62 -7.07
CA LEU A 161 13.64 -10.22 -8.11
C LEU A 161 13.08 -9.95 -9.51
N ASP A 162 11.75 -9.95 -9.63
CA ASP A 162 11.04 -9.72 -10.88
C ASP A 162 9.62 -9.21 -10.62
N GLN A 163 9.06 -8.53 -11.61
CA GLN A 163 7.69 -8.05 -11.63
C GLN A 163 7.10 -8.30 -13.00
N THR A 164 6.17 -9.22 -13.09
CA THR A 164 5.51 -9.61 -14.33
C THR A 164 4.03 -9.21 -14.30
N GLU A 165 3.58 -8.42 -15.27
CA GLU A 165 2.15 -8.11 -15.45
C GLU A 165 1.47 -9.18 -16.28
N VAL A 166 0.36 -9.69 -15.78
CA VAL A 166 -0.51 -10.64 -16.48
C VAL A 166 -1.64 -9.87 -17.14
N THR A 167 -1.86 -10.13 -18.42
CA THR A 167 -2.95 -9.48 -19.16
C THR A 167 -4.30 -9.91 -18.62
N VAL A 168 -5.11 -8.94 -18.18
CA VAL A 168 -6.48 -9.13 -17.68
C VAL A 168 -7.43 -8.15 -18.40
N GLU A 169 -8.70 -8.47 -18.45
CA GLU A 169 -9.69 -7.59 -19.10
C GLU A 169 -9.90 -6.27 -18.36
N LYS A 170 -9.82 -6.29 -17.03
CA LYS A 170 -10.00 -5.12 -16.17
C LYS A 170 -9.07 -5.19 -14.96
N GLY A 171 -8.59 -4.01 -14.53
CA GLY A 171 -7.76 -3.89 -13.36
C GLY A 171 -6.29 -4.24 -13.61
N THR A 172 -5.66 -4.83 -12.62
CA THR A 172 -4.25 -5.24 -12.62
C THR A 172 -4.12 -6.65 -12.04
N HIS A 173 -3.32 -7.48 -12.68
CA HIS A 173 -2.80 -8.70 -12.09
C HIS A 173 -1.27 -8.69 -12.27
N THR A 174 -0.55 -8.58 -11.16
CA THR A 174 0.91 -8.54 -11.16
C THR A 174 1.46 -9.66 -10.29
N ILE A 175 2.50 -10.32 -10.76
CA ILE A 175 3.25 -11.34 -10.04
C ILE A 175 4.57 -10.72 -9.62
N PHE A 176 4.79 -10.59 -8.32
CA PHE A 176 6.05 -10.17 -7.73
C PHE A 176 6.83 -11.42 -7.33
N LYS A 177 7.95 -11.68 -7.98
CA LYS A 177 8.90 -12.71 -7.54
C LYS A 177 9.80 -12.12 -6.48
N VAL A 178 9.78 -12.71 -5.28
CA VAL A 178 10.54 -12.18 -4.14
C VAL A 178 11.45 -13.22 -3.51
N ALA A 179 12.63 -12.78 -3.08
CA ALA A 179 13.48 -13.51 -2.16
C ALA A 179 13.37 -12.90 -0.76
N LEU A 180 13.37 -13.73 0.26
CA LEU A 180 13.33 -13.34 1.66
C LEU A 180 14.60 -13.75 2.36
N THR A 181 15.26 -12.82 3.04
CA THR A 181 16.44 -13.09 3.88
C THR A 181 16.19 -12.56 5.29
N PRO A 182 16.74 -13.19 6.35
CA PRO A 182 16.70 -12.62 7.69
C PRO A 182 17.30 -11.22 7.69
N ALA A 183 16.61 -10.25 8.35
CA ALA A 183 17.08 -8.87 8.47
C ALA A 183 18.18 -8.74 9.53
#